data_d86699367fee270b7e650bb0c5f6c5cd
#
_entry.id   d86699367fee270b7e650bb0c5f6c5cd
#
_cell.length_a   1.000
_cell.length_b   1.000
_cell.length_c   1.000
_cell.angle_alpha   90.00
_cell.angle_beta   90.00
_cell.angle_gamma   90.00
#
_symmetry.space_group_name_H-M   'P 1'
#
loop_
_entity.id
_entity.type
_entity.pdbx_description
1 polymer ?
#
loop_
_entity_poly.entity_id
_entity_poly.type
_entity_poly.pdbx_seq_one_letter_code
_entity_poly.pdbx_strand_id
1 'polypeptide(L)'
;GIGAAVLSSAVALMMEEQFKSTVIMFATPQHSIGEQFYEEIKRNDLLEYGETEDAERLLQILNSDRIRTRIIQKYDLWLHYDIDQSQPGAQALLGKEYNSNVDARLTRYGSIEVSVLDRDPKRAADMANDIAFLADSVANRLRNDRAGEALGYAKSSLEQVQQEITTMEDELGQLYGLGVYDFATQIEGLNEQYATAIAKGLPGNAEKIRKQMAEISNYANQFNKLSNLIEAAYEREAILKKRFELMKLDAETQMPSAFVVDYAAPADKKSKPIRWLIVVMSVASTLVFALLTLLAAENLKDSSAA
;
A
#
# COMPACT_ATOMS: atom_id res chain seq x y z
N GLY A 1 -4.21 -52.91 20.92
CA GLY A 1 -3.80 -52.61 19.53
C GLY A 1 -4.92 -52.77 18.50
N ILE A 2 -5.45 -54.01 18.33
CA ILE A 2 -6.45 -54.31 17.28
C ILE A 2 -7.76 -53.55 17.51
N GLY A 3 -8.28 -53.48 18.74
CA GLY A 3 -9.49 -52.74 19.07
C GLY A 3 -9.36 -51.23 18.78
N ALA A 4 -8.18 -50.64 19.06
CA ALA A 4 -7.90 -49.23 18.76
C ALA A 4 -7.86 -49.00 17.24
N ALA A 5 -7.28 -49.91 16.47
CA ALA A 5 -7.25 -49.82 15.00
C ALA A 5 -8.67 -49.89 14.40
N VAL A 6 -9.53 -50.75 14.89
CA VAL A 6 -10.92 -50.87 14.42
C VAL A 6 -11.74 -49.63 14.76
N LEU A 7 -11.64 -49.14 16.00
CA LEU A 7 -12.38 -47.95 16.42
C LEU A 7 -11.88 -46.68 15.66
N SER A 8 -10.57 -46.49 15.52
CA SER A 8 -10.02 -45.34 14.79
C SER A 8 -10.33 -45.39 13.30
N SER A 9 -10.38 -46.61 12.70
CA SER A 9 -10.82 -46.76 11.31
C SER A 9 -12.29 -46.38 11.11
N ALA A 10 -13.16 -46.79 12.05
CA ALA A 10 -14.57 -46.44 12.02
C ALA A 10 -14.77 -44.91 12.14
N VAL A 11 -14.08 -44.27 13.09
CA VAL A 11 -14.12 -42.82 13.25
C VAL A 11 -13.57 -42.10 12.00
N ALA A 12 -12.44 -42.55 11.45
CA ALA A 12 -11.84 -41.96 10.25
C ALA A 12 -12.73 -42.09 9.00
N LEU A 13 -13.57 -43.12 8.93
CA LEU A 13 -14.56 -43.29 7.85
C LEU A 13 -15.76 -42.35 7.99
N MET A 14 -16.12 -41.97 9.22
CA MET A 14 -17.23 -41.02 9.49
C MET A 14 -16.84 -39.58 9.32
N MET A 15 -15.52 -39.25 9.29
CA MET A 15 -15.07 -37.87 9.07
C MET A 15 -15.35 -37.41 7.63
N GLU A 16 -15.89 -36.21 7.50
CA GLU A 16 -16.14 -35.57 6.19
C GLU A 16 -14.86 -35.40 5.37
N GLU A 17 -14.97 -35.67 4.09
CA GLU A 17 -13.88 -35.46 3.13
C GLU A 17 -13.76 -33.98 2.79
N GLN A 18 -12.54 -33.47 2.82
CA GLN A 18 -12.23 -32.10 2.44
C GLN A 18 -11.23 -32.08 1.27
N PHE A 19 -11.50 -31.19 0.32
CA PHE A 19 -10.70 -30.97 -0.87
C PHE A 19 -9.93 -29.66 -0.74
N LYS A 20 -8.65 -29.68 -1.10
CA LYS A 20 -7.79 -28.50 -1.05
C LYS A 20 -7.61 -27.95 -2.45
N SER A 21 -7.98 -26.69 -2.66
CA SER A 21 -7.65 -25.95 -3.87
C SER A 21 -6.73 -24.79 -3.53
N THR A 22 -5.83 -24.45 -4.45
CA THR A 22 -4.75 -23.48 -4.21
C THR A 22 -4.61 -22.56 -5.39
N VAL A 23 -4.51 -21.26 -5.15
CA VAL A 23 -4.12 -20.24 -6.11
C VAL A 23 -2.72 -19.72 -5.75
N ILE A 24 -1.90 -19.48 -6.78
CA ILE A 24 -0.54 -18.95 -6.63
C ILE A 24 -0.43 -17.63 -7.37
N MET A 25 0.10 -16.61 -6.70
CA MET A 25 0.28 -15.29 -7.26
C MET A 25 1.59 -14.64 -6.81
N PHE A 26 2.10 -13.70 -7.62
CA PHE A 26 3.16 -12.80 -7.24
C PHE A 26 2.59 -11.40 -7.01
N ALA A 27 3.10 -10.69 -6.02
CA ALA A 27 2.83 -9.28 -5.85
C ALA A 27 3.48 -8.48 -6.98
N THR A 28 2.88 -7.34 -7.35
CA THR A 28 3.49 -6.35 -8.24
C THR A 28 4.21 -5.27 -7.43
N PRO A 29 5.24 -4.61 -7.99
CA PRO A 29 5.87 -3.47 -7.35
C PRO A 29 4.83 -2.38 -7.05
N GLN A 30 4.90 -1.80 -5.86
CA GLN A 30 3.99 -0.74 -5.40
C GLN A 30 4.61 0.66 -5.55
N HIS A 31 5.54 0.82 -6.50
CA HIS A 31 6.19 2.11 -6.76
C HIS A 31 5.27 3.08 -7.52
N SER A 32 5.54 4.38 -7.36
CA SER A 32 4.87 5.43 -8.13
C SER A 32 5.17 5.27 -9.62
N ILE A 33 4.13 5.16 -10.42
CA ILE A 33 4.23 5.09 -11.89
C ILE A 33 4.75 6.42 -12.42
N GLY A 34 4.27 7.52 -11.84
CA GLY A 34 4.68 8.86 -12.21
C GLY A 34 6.18 9.05 -12.05
N GLU A 35 6.77 8.62 -10.95
CA GLU A 35 8.23 8.72 -10.72
C GLU A 35 9.02 7.91 -11.74
N GLN A 36 8.57 6.72 -12.10
CA GLN A 36 9.26 5.85 -13.07
C GLN A 36 9.31 6.46 -14.48
N PHE A 37 8.32 7.25 -14.89
CA PHE A 37 8.31 7.91 -16.19
C PHE A 37 9.17 9.19 -16.25
N TYR A 38 9.42 9.84 -15.09
CA TYR A 38 10.10 11.14 -15.07
C TYR A 38 11.54 11.08 -14.56
N GLU A 39 11.90 10.04 -13.85
CA GLU A 39 13.28 9.82 -13.49
C GLU A 39 13.91 8.88 -14.52
N GLU A 40 14.99 9.31 -15.18
CA GLU A 40 15.94 8.46 -15.93
C GLU A 40 16.63 7.44 -14.98
N ILE A 41 15.91 6.96 -13.97
CA ILE A 41 16.47 6.12 -12.94
C ILE A 41 16.45 4.68 -13.42
N LYS A 42 17.63 4.20 -13.64
CA LYS A 42 18.14 2.86 -13.89
C LYS A 42 17.65 1.75 -12.97
N ARG A 43 16.50 1.84 -12.30
CA ARG A 43 16.02 0.81 -11.38
C ARG A 43 14.50 0.71 -11.40
N ASN A 44 14.07 -0.43 -11.77
CA ASN A 44 12.77 -1.05 -11.76
C ASN A 44 12.05 -0.98 -13.10
N ASP A 45 12.22 -2.05 -13.84
CA ASP A 45 11.34 -2.39 -14.96
C ASP A 45 9.89 -2.48 -14.41
N LEU A 46 8.95 -1.79 -15.04
CA LEU A 46 7.51 -1.89 -14.74
C LEU A 46 6.99 -3.33 -14.78
N LEU A 47 7.76 -4.23 -15.37
CA LEU A 47 7.46 -5.65 -15.54
C LEU A 47 8.15 -6.55 -14.51
N GLU A 48 8.94 -6.00 -13.58
CA GLU A 48 9.53 -6.79 -12.50
C GLU A 48 8.47 -7.30 -11.53
N TYR A 49 8.72 -8.46 -10.95
CA TYR A 49 7.95 -8.96 -9.82
C TYR A 49 8.24 -8.10 -8.59
N GLY A 50 7.22 -7.90 -7.74
CA GLY A 50 7.37 -7.15 -6.50
C GLY A 50 8.42 -7.76 -5.56
N GLU A 51 9.04 -6.92 -4.77
CA GLU A 51 9.99 -7.34 -3.74
C GLU A 51 9.27 -8.09 -2.61
N THR A 52 10.02 -8.71 -1.71
CA THR A 52 9.46 -9.44 -0.56
C THR A 52 8.52 -8.58 0.26
N GLU A 53 8.81 -7.28 0.41
CA GLU A 53 7.98 -6.32 1.14
C GLU A 53 6.61 -6.10 0.48
N ASP A 54 6.53 -6.10 -0.85
CA ASP A 54 5.26 -5.98 -1.58
C ASP A 54 4.41 -7.23 -1.37
N ALA A 55 5.07 -8.40 -1.40
CA ALA A 55 4.40 -9.67 -1.11
C ALA A 55 3.90 -9.74 0.34
N GLU A 56 4.67 -9.27 1.32
CA GLU A 56 4.25 -9.20 2.72
C GLU A 56 3.06 -8.23 2.93
N ARG A 57 3.06 -7.07 2.28
CA ARG A 57 1.92 -6.14 2.31
C ARG A 57 0.66 -6.76 1.72
N LEU A 58 0.79 -7.44 0.58
CA LEU A 58 -0.34 -8.14 -0.03
C LEU A 58 -0.84 -9.29 0.85
N LEU A 59 0.06 -10.00 1.51
CA LEU A 59 -0.27 -11.05 2.47
C LEU A 59 -1.04 -10.50 3.69
N GLN A 60 -0.69 -9.32 4.19
CA GLN A 60 -1.46 -8.64 5.24
C GLN A 60 -2.89 -8.29 4.78
N ILE A 61 -3.06 -7.87 3.52
CA ILE A 61 -4.38 -7.61 2.95
C ILE A 61 -5.18 -8.90 2.85
N LEU A 62 -4.58 -9.99 2.37
CA LEU A 62 -5.21 -11.32 2.27
C LEU A 62 -5.72 -11.82 3.63
N ASN A 63 -4.95 -11.62 4.69
CA ASN A 63 -5.29 -12.02 6.05
C ASN A 63 -6.18 -11.00 6.79
N SER A 64 -6.63 -9.94 6.13
CA SER A 64 -7.43 -8.89 6.76
C SER A 64 -8.87 -9.32 7.00
N ASP A 65 -9.48 -8.74 8.03
CA ASP A 65 -10.92 -8.90 8.31
C ASP A 65 -11.80 -8.44 7.14
N ARG A 66 -11.32 -7.52 6.32
CA ARG A 66 -12.04 -7.02 5.15
C ARG A 66 -12.23 -8.11 4.10
N ILE A 67 -11.21 -8.91 3.83
CA ILE A 67 -11.31 -10.07 2.92
C ILE A 67 -12.18 -11.14 3.56
N ARG A 68 -11.89 -11.53 4.81
CA ARG A 68 -12.63 -12.55 5.53
C ARG A 68 -14.14 -12.27 5.54
N THR A 69 -14.54 -11.07 5.92
CA THR A 69 -15.95 -10.69 5.99
C THR A 69 -16.64 -10.81 4.63
N ARG A 70 -15.99 -10.37 3.55
CA ARG A 70 -16.55 -10.48 2.19
C ARG A 70 -16.72 -11.91 1.74
N ILE A 71 -15.76 -12.79 2.01
CA ILE A 71 -15.84 -14.21 1.69
C ILE A 71 -16.93 -14.88 2.50
N ILE A 72 -17.01 -14.60 3.81
CA ILE A 72 -18.08 -15.12 4.67
C ILE A 72 -19.45 -14.76 4.11
N GLN A 73 -19.65 -13.52 3.69
CA GLN A 73 -20.92 -13.05 3.12
C GLN A 73 -21.20 -13.65 1.75
N LYS A 74 -20.19 -13.68 0.85
CA LYS A 74 -20.37 -14.17 -0.52
C LYS A 74 -20.74 -15.65 -0.56
N TYR A 75 -20.17 -16.46 0.32
CA TYR A 75 -20.34 -17.91 0.33
C TYR A 75 -21.30 -18.40 1.43
N ASP A 76 -21.95 -17.47 2.16
CA ASP A 76 -22.83 -17.75 3.29
C ASP A 76 -22.24 -18.78 4.25
N LEU A 77 -21.02 -18.49 4.74
CA LEU A 77 -20.26 -19.43 5.56
C LEU A 77 -20.90 -19.70 6.93
N TRP A 78 -21.82 -18.86 7.39
CA TRP A 78 -22.63 -19.14 8.56
C TRP A 78 -23.46 -20.40 8.40
N LEU A 79 -24.21 -20.46 7.29
CA LEU A 79 -25.01 -21.61 6.94
C LEU A 79 -24.13 -22.81 6.54
N HIS A 80 -23.06 -22.54 5.79
CA HIS A 80 -22.18 -23.61 5.28
C HIS A 80 -21.45 -24.40 6.38
N TYR A 81 -21.08 -23.70 7.46
CA TYR A 81 -20.41 -24.32 8.63
C TYR A 81 -21.40 -24.70 9.74
N ASP A 82 -22.70 -24.61 9.49
CA ASP A 82 -23.76 -24.94 10.46
C ASP A 82 -23.62 -24.16 11.80
N ILE A 83 -23.22 -22.87 11.73
CA ILE A 83 -23.02 -22.02 12.90
C ILE A 83 -24.23 -21.12 13.10
N ASP A 84 -24.91 -21.28 14.24
CA ASP A 84 -26.01 -20.41 14.65
C ASP A 84 -25.48 -19.04 15.11
N GLN A 85 -25.85 -17.99 14.37
CA GLN A 85 -25.42 -16.62 14.64
C GLN A 85 -25.90 -16.07 16.00
N SER A 86 -26.97 -16.66 16.56
CA SER A 86 -27.55 -16.22 17.83
C SER A 86 -26.78 -16.71 19.07
N GLN A 87 -25.87 -17.67 18.92
CA GLN A 87 -25.11 -18.26 20.02
C GLN A 87 -24.03 -17.30 20.56
N PRO A 88 -23.82 -17.26 21.89
CA PRO A 88 -22.69 -16.54 22.45
C PRO A 88 -21.35 -17.07 21.87
N GLY A 89 -20.50 -16.18 21.36
CA GLY A 89 -19.21 -16.57 20.77
C GLY A 89 -19.27 -17.09 19.32
N ALA A 90 -20.43 -17.07 18.66
CA ALA A 90 -20.60 -17.50 17.27
C ALA A 90 -19.58 -16.86 16.30
N GLN A 91 -19.29 -15.58 16.46
CA GLN A 91 -18.29 -14.87 15.66
C GLN A 91 -16.88 -15.45 15.82
N ALA A 92 -16.49 -15.79 17.05
CA ALA A 92 -15.20 -16.41 17.34
C ALA A 92 -15.11 -17.83 16.75
N LEU A 93 -16.21 -18.58 16.82
CA LEU A 93 -16.32 -19.91 16.25
C LEU A 93 -16.20 -19.86 14.72
N LEU A 94 -16.92 -18.95 14.06
CA LEU A 94 -16.82 -18.74 12.62
C LEU A 94 -15.39 -18.32 12.20
N GLY A 95 -14.77 -17.42 12.94
CA GLY A 95 -13.39 -16.99 12.68
C GLY A 95 -12.39 -18.16 12.81
N LYS A 96 -12.57 -19.02 13.81
CA LYS A 96 -11.76 -20.22 14.01
C LYS A 96 -11.95 -21.21 12.85
N GLU A 97 -13.20 -21.44 12.45
CA GLU A 97 -13.51 -22.35 11.35
C GLU A 97 -12.95 -21.82 10.02
N TYR A 98 -13.15 -20.54 9.74
CA TYR A 98 -12.55 -19.88 8.57
C TYR A 98 -11.02 -20.04 8.53
N ASN A 99 -10.33 -19.72 9.63
CA ASN A 99 -8.86 -19.80 9.71
C ASN A 99 -8.34 -21.25 9.66
N SER A 100 -9.15 -22.27 9.97
CA SER A 100 -8.77 -23.68 9.82
C SER A 100 -8.86 -24.17 8.38
N ASN A 101 -9.71 -23.51 7.59
CA ASN A 101 -10.03 -23.88 6.21
C ASN A 101 -9.38 -22.99 5.15
N VAL A 102 -8.98 -21.75 5.52
CA VAL A 102 -8.35 -20.79 4.62
C VAL A 102 -6.97 -20.43 5.14
N ASP A 103 -5.95 -20.63 4.33
CA ASP A 103 -4.54 -20.32 4.65
C ASP A 103 -3.91 -19.52 3.52
N ALA A 104 -3.30 -18.38 3.86
CA ALA A 104 -2.53 -17.57 2.93
C ALA A 104 -1.11 -17.40 3.47
N ARG A 105 -0.11 -17.77 2.68
CA ARG A 105 1.30 -17.76 3.09
C ARG A 105 2.26 -17.36 1.98
N LEU A 106 3.37 -16.77 2.38
CA LEU A 106 4.50 -16.52 1.49
C LEU A 106 5.29 -17.83 1.30
N THR A 107 5.61 -18.14 0.06
CA THR A 107 6.45 -19.28 -0.28
C THR A 107 7.93 -18.89 -0.26
N ARG A 108 8.83 -19.88 -0.23
CA ARG A 108 10.29 -19.65 -0.35
C ARG A 108 10.72 -19.02 -1.67
N TYR A 109 9.83 -18.96 -2.64
CA TYR A 109 10.08 -18.39 -3.98
C TYR A 109 9.56 -16.96 -4.12
N GLY A 110 9.08 -16.34 -3.04
CA GLY A 110 8.51 -14.99 -3.07
C GLY A 110 7.08 -14.91 -3.61
N SER A 111 6.47 -16.03 -4.01
CA SER A 111 5.05 -16.08 -4.38
C SER A 111 4.16 -16.22 -3.15
N ILE A 112 2.91 -15.80 -3.26
CA ILE A 112 1.87 -16.00 -2.26
C ILE A 112 1.01 -17.18 -2.69
N GLU A 113 0.83 -18.14 -1.78
CA GLU A 113 -0.06 -19.28 -1.93
C GLU A 113 -1.29 -19.06 -1.06
N VAL A 114 -2.48 -19.06 -1.66
CA VAL A 114 -3.76 -19.07 -0.94
C VAL A 114 -4.42 -20.40 -1.14
N SER A 115 -4.65 -21.12 -0.05
CA SER A 115 -5.22 -22.47 -0.03
C SER A 115 -6.55 -22.46 0.69
N VAL A 116 -7.54 -23.12 0.12
CA VAL A 116 -8.87 -23.30 0.72
C VAL A 116 -9.19 -24.79 0.80
N LEU A 117 -9.69 -25.19 1.96
CA LEU A 117 -10.23 -26.52 2.23
C LEU A 117 -11.76 -26.42 2.31
N ASP A 118 -12.47 -27.25 1.55
CA ASP A 118 -13.93 -27.33 1.61
C ASP A 118 -14.42 -28.75 1.31
N ARG A 119 -15.64 -29.07 1.72
CA ARG A 119 -16.34 -30.32 1.38
C ARG A 119 -16.63 -30.43 -0.12
N ASP A 120 -16.87 -29.30 -0.77
CA ASP A 120 -17.08 -29.18 -2.21
C ASP A 120 -15.80 -28.68 -2.90
N PRO A 121 -15.16 -29.52 -3.76
CA PRO A 121 -13.94 -29.14 -4.46
C PRO A 121 -14.09 -27.90 -5.35
N LYS A 122 -15.29 -27.71 -5.93
CA LYS A 122 -15.56 -26.53 -6.75
C LYS A 122 -15.64 -25.28 -5.89
N ARG A 123 -16.32 -25.33 -4.75
CA ARG A 123 -16.40 -24.21 -3.80
C ARG A 123 -15.00 -23.85 -3.27
N ALA A 124 -14.16 -24.83 -2.95
CA ALA A 124 -12.78 -24.60 -2.53
C ALA A 124 -11.99 -23.80 -3.59
N ALA A 125 -12.11 -24.18 -4.86
CA ALA A 125 -11.44 -23.50 -5.95
C ALA A 125 -12.01 -22.07 -6.18
N ASP A 126 -13.31 -21.93 -6.21
CA ASP A 126 -13.98 -20.65 -6.39
C ASP A 126 -13.61 -19.67 -5.26
N MET A 127 -13.62 -20.14 -4.01
CA MET A 127 -13.23 -19.32 -2.86
C MET A 127 -11.76 -18.87 -2.92
N ALA A 128 -10.83 -19.78 -3.27
CA ALA A 128 -9.43 -19.45 -3.39
C ALA A 128 -9.17 -18.37 -4.44
N ASN A 129 -9.80 -18.50 -5.63
CA ASN A 129 -9.72 -17.52 -6.70
C ASN A 129 -10.36 -16.18 -6.32
N ASP A 130 -11.51 -16.20 -5.64
CA ASP A 130 -12.18 -15.01 -5.17
C ASP A 130 -11.38 -14.26 -4.10
N ILE A 131 -10.70 -14.97 -3.20
CA ILE A 131 -9.80 -14.35 -2.22
C ILE A 131 -8.67 -13.60 -2.92
N ALA A 132 -8.04 -14.22 -3.93
CA ALA A 132 -7.00 -13.58 -4.74
C ALA A 132 -7.52 -12.33 -5.45
N PHE A 133 -8.68 -12.40 -6.11
CA PHE A 133 -9.32 -11.28 -6.79
C PHE A 133 -9.72 -10.15 -5.83
N LEU A 134 -10.27 -10.50 -4.67
CA LEU A 134 -10.65 -9.51 -3.66
C LEU A 134 -9.42 -8.81 -3.06
N ALA A 135 -8.31 -9.52 -2.87
CA ALA A 135 -7.06 -8.92 -2.39
C ALA A 135 -6.54 -7.87 -3.36
N ASP A 136 -6.51 -8.18 -4.65
CA ASP A 136 -6.16 -7.21 -5.70
C ASP A 136 -7.09 -5.99 -5.69
N SER A 137 -8.40 -6.22 -5.63
CA SER A 137 -9.40 -5.14 -5.56
C SER A 137 -9.25 -4.25 -4.33
N VAL A 138 -8.94 -4.84 -3.15
CA VAL A 138 -8.73 -4.09 -1.90
C VAL A 138 -7.42 -3.32 -1.94
N ALA A 139 -6.34 -3.93 -2.43
CA ALA A 139 -5.04 -3.29 -2.58
C ALA A 139 -5.13 -2.07 -3.52
N ASN A 140 -5.77 -2.24 -4.67
CA ASN A 140 -6.00 -1.15 -5.64
C ASN A 140 -6.82 -0.02 -5.05
N ARG A 141 -7.87 -0.32 -4.29
CA ARG A 141 -8.66 0.72 -3.61
C ARG A 141 -7.82 1.52 -2.63
N LEU A 142 -7.05 0.85 -1.76
CA LEU A 142 -6.16 1.51 -0.79
C LEU A 142 -5.11 2.38 -1.47
N ARG A 143 -4.59 1.94 -2.61
CA ARG A 143 -3.65 2.71 -3.41
C ARG A 143 -4.32 3.94 -4.01
N ASN A 144 -5.49 3.78 -4.63
CA ASN A 144 -6.21 4.88 -5.26
C ASN A 144 -6.67 5.94 -4.23
N ASP A 145 -7.12 5.52 -3.05
CA ASP A 145 -7.48 6.42 -1.96
C ASP A 145 -6.27 7.28 -1.56
N ARG A 146 -5.09 6.67 -1.37
CA ARG A 146 -3.85 7.38 -1.03
C ARG A 146 -3.35 8.29 -2.16
N ALA A 147 -3.41 7.81 -3.42
CA ALA A 147 -3.03 8.61 -4.58
C ALA A 147 -3.96 9.83 -4.74
N GLY A 148 -5.26 9.66 -4.51
CA GLY A 148 -6.24 10.73 -4.53
C GLY A 148 -5.98 11.80 -3.44
N GLU A 149 -5.64 11.38 -2.22
CA GLU A 149 -5.25 12.31 -1.15
C GLU A 149 -3.96 13.07 -1.51
N ALA A 150 -2.94 12.37 -2.01
CA ALA A 150 -1.68 12.98 -2.42
C ALA A 150 -1.88 13.98 -3.56
N LEU A 151 -2.72 13.66 -4.53
CA LEU A 151 -3.11 14.56 -5.62
C LEU A 151 -3.82 15.82 -5.08
N GLY A 152 -4.73 15.65 -4.10
CA GLY A 152 -5.39 16.77 -3.44
C GLY A 152 -4.41 17.73 -2.77
N TYR A 153 -3.43 17.21 -2.04
CA TYR A 153 -2.36 18.02 -1.42
C TYR A 153 -1.48 18.71 -2.46
N ALA A 154 -1.09 18.00 -3.52
CA ALA A 154 -0.27 18.58 -4.60
C ALA A 154 -1.00 19.72 -5.31
N LYS A 155 -2.30 19.55 -5.60
CA LYS A 155 -3.16 20.58 -6.20
C LYS A 155 -3.26 21.82 -5.30
N SER A 156 -3.58 21.62 -4.03
CA SER A 156 -3.71 22.73 -3.07
C SER A 156 -2.40 23.51 -2.90
N SER A 157 -1.26 22.80 -2.87
CA SER A 157 0.05 23.45 -2.77
C SER A 157 0.40 24.25 -4.02
N LEU A 158 0.04 23.73 -5.20
CA LEU A 158 0.24 24.45 -6.47
C LEU A 158 -0.62 25.71 -6.53
N GLU A 159 -1.89 25.61 -6.20
CA GLU A 159 -2.84 26.74 -6.16
C GLU A 159 -2.36 27.82 -5.18
N GLN A 160 -1.83 27.44 -4.02
CA GLN A 160 -1.29 28.38 -3.04
C GLN A 160 -0.11 29.16 -3.59
N VAL A 161 0.86 28.50 -4.24
CA VAL A 161 2.02 29.18 -4.83
C VAL A 161 1.60 30.11 -5.98
N GLN A 162 0.65 29.71 -6.80
CA GLN A 162 0.12 30.55 -7.86
C GLN A 162 -0.55 31.81 -7.30
N GLN A 163 -1.27 31.67 -6.19
CA GLN A 163 -1.87 32.83 -5.50
C GLN A 163 -0.79 33.75 -4.90
N GLU A 164 0.28 33.19 -4.32
CA GLU A 164 1.42 33.95 -3.80
C GLU A 164 2.11 34.73 -4.93
N ILE A 165 2.34 34.08 -6.09
CA ILE A 165 2.92 34.75 -7.28
C ILE A 165 2.06 35.93 -7.73
N THR A 166 0.75 35.68 -7.91
CA THR A 166 -0.19 36.75 -8.33
C THR A 166 -0.15 37.92 -7.37
N THR A 167 -0.13 37.69 -6.07
CA THR A 167 -0.07 38.74 -5.05
C THR A 167 1.24 39.55 -5.17
N MET A 168 2.38 38.87 -5.34
CA MET A 168 3.66 39.54 -5.49
C MET A 168 3.78 40.29 -6.81
N GLU A 169 3.20 39.78 -7.89
CA GLU A 169 3.13 40.47 -9.19
C GLU A 169 2.26 41.73 -9.13
N ASP A 170 1.14 41.68 -8.39
CA ASP A 170 0.30 42.87 -8.16
C ASP A 170 1.05 43.92 -7.36
N GLU A 171 1.83 43.54 -6.32
CA GLU A 171 2.69 44.44 -5.57
C GLU A 171 3.81 45.05 -6.47
N LEU A 172 4.43 44.23 -7.32
CA LEU A 172 5.43 44.69 -8.28
C LEU A 172 4.82 45.65 -9.32
N GLY A 173 3.60 45.34 -9.76
CA GLY A 173 2.81 46.23 -10.64
C GLY A 173 2.54 47.60 -10.03
N GLN A 174 2.35 47.71 -8.72
CA GLN A 174 2.24 48.99 -8.03
C GLN A 174 3.55 49.78 -8.10
N LEU A 175 4.71 49.14 -7.97
CA LEU A 175 6.01 49.80 -8.13
C LEU A 175 6.23 50.28 -9.55
N TYR A 176 5.77 49.50 -10.55
CA TYR A 176 5.77 49.96 -11.96
C TYR A 176 4.91 51.19 -12.14
N GLY A 177 3.76 51.30 -11.51
CA GLY A 177 2.91 52.48 -11.50
C GLY A 177 3.59 53.73 -10.90
N LEU A 178 4.56 53.52 -9.99
CA LEU A 178 5.40 54.56 -9.42
C LEU A 178 6.64 54.92 -10.29
N GLY A 179 6.77 54.25 -11.44
CA GLY A 179 7.88 54.47 -12.38
C GLY A 179 9.14 53.68 -12.08
N VAL A 180 9.07 52.66 -11.21
CA VAL A 180 10.18 51.75 -10.89
C VAL A 180 10.02 50.49 -11.72
N TYR A 181 10.74 50.35 -12.82
CA TYR A 181 10.63 49.18 -13.74
C TYR A 181 11.83 48.23 -13.65
N ASP A 182 13.04 48.79 -13.67
CA ASP A 182 14.31 48.11 -13.51
C ASP A 182 15.25 49.08 -12.76
N PHE A 183 15.32 48.84 -11.45
CA PHE A 183 16.05 49.75 -10.58
C PHE A 183 17.51 49.92 -11.00
N ALA A 184 18.21 48.83 -11.35
CA ALA A 184 19.64 48.90 -11.70
C ALA A 184 19.88 49.73 -12.96
N THR A 185 19.16 49.41 -14.03
CA THR A 185 19.29 50.11 -15.32
C THR A 185 18.83 51.57 -15.23
N GLN A 186 17.75 51.85 -14.48
CA GLN A 186 17.27 53.22 -14.28
C GLN A 186 18.26 54.08 -13.52
N ILE A 187 18.86 53.60 -12.44
CA ILE A 187 19.86 54.33 -11.65
C ILE A 187 21.14 54.56 -12.47
N GLU A 188 21.59 53.56 -13.24
CA GLU A 188 22.74 53.72 -14.14
C GLU A 188 22.50 54.87 -15.15
N GLY A 189 21.36 54.85 -15.85
CA GLY A 189 21.01 55.90 -16.80
C GLY A 189 20.86 57.30 -16.17
N LEU A 190 20.30 57.37 -14.95
CA LEU A 190 20.19 58.66 -14.24
C LEU A 190 21.56 59.13 -13.75
N ASN A 191 22.47 58.26 -13.35
CA ASN A 191 23.85 58.62 -12.98
C ASN A 191 24.60 59.22 -14.18
N GLU A 192 24.49 58.66 -15.37
CA GLU A 192 25.09 59.20 -16.59
C GLU A 192 24.54 60.61 -16.94
N GLN A 193 23.21 60.80 -16.84
CA GLN A 193 22.56 62.06 -17.05
C GLN A 193 22.99 63.12 -16.02
N TYR A 194 23.13 62.70 -14.72
CA TYR A 194 23.63 63.57 -13.65
C TYR A 194 25.05 63.98 -13.91
N ALA A 195 25.95 63.07 -14.25
CA ALA A 195 27.32 63.39 -14.59
C ALA A 195 27.40 64.38 -15.78
N THR A 196 26.58 64.13 -16.80
CA THR A 196 26.49 65.02 -17.97
C THR A 196 25.99 66.43 -17.61
N ALA A 197 25.00 66.55 -16.74
CA ALA A 197 24.46 67.86 -16.29
C ALA A 197 25.51 68.66 -15.49
N ILE A 198 26.29 67.95 -14.62
CA ILE A 198 27.40 68.56 -13.90
C ILE A 198 28.48 69.07 -14.87
N ALA A 199 28.91 68.24 -15.85
CA ALA A 199 29.94 68.61 -16.83
C ALA A 199 29.54 69.76 -17.68
N LYS A 200 28.25 69.96 -18.00
CA LYS A 200 27.70 71.10 -18.75
C LYS A 200 27.39 72.34 -17.91
N GLY A 201 27.65 72.31 -16.61
CA GLY A 201 27.40 73.42 -15.73
C GLY A 201 25.90 73.75 -15.53
N LEU A 202 25.03 72.71 -15.52
CA LEU A 202 23.58 72.86 -15.39
C LEU A 202 23.11 72.38 -13.98
N PRO A 203 23.38 73.15 -12.90
CA PRO A 203 23.13 72.68 -11.52
C PRO A 203 21.64 72.43 -11.23
N GLY A 204 20.74 73.20 -11.84
CA GLY A 204 19.29 72.97 -11.65
C GLY A 204 18.79 71.69 -12.25
N ASN A 205 19.37 71.18 -13.36
CA ASN A 205 19.06 69.93 -13.95
C ASN A 205 19.67 68.76 -13.10
N ALA A 206 20.90 68.91 -12.64
CA ALA A 206 21.56 68.00 -11.80
C ALA A 206 20.75 67.73 -10.49
N GLU A 207 20.23 68.77 -9.85
CA GLU A 207 19.43 68.67 -8.64
C GLU A 207 18.09 67.95 -8.89
N LYS A 208 17.44 68.18 -10.04
CA LYS A 208 16.21 67.44 -10.44
C LYS A 208 16.50 65.94 -10.60
N ILE A 209 17.58 65.61 -11.30
CA ILE A 209 17.98 64.16 -11.49
C ILE A 209 18.32 63.55 -10.14
N ARG A 210 19.03 64.23 -9.26
CA ARG A 210 19.34 63.74 -7.92
C ARG A 210 18.10 63.43 -7.09
N LYS A 211 17.06 64.28 -7.16
CA LYS A 211 15.78 64.06 -6.50
C LYS A 211 15.08 62.82 -7.08
N GLN A 212 15.04 62.67 -8.37
CA GLN A 212 14.44 61.52 -9.03
C GLN A 212 15.16 60.22 -8.67
N MET A 213 16.50 60.23 -8.61
CA MET A 213 17.29 59.09 -8.12
C MET A 213 16.94 58.74 -6.67
N ALA A 214 16.78 59.73 -5.79
CA ALA A 214 16.41 59.50 -4.39
C ALA A 214 15.01 58.89 -4.25
N GLU A 215 14.05 59.35 -5.04
CA GLU A 215 12.68 58.80 -5.05
C GLU A 215 12.67 57.35 -5.49
N ILE A 216 13.34 57.03 -6.61
CA ILE A 216 13.45 55.63 -7.09
C ILE A 216 14.19 54.75 -6.06
N SER A 217 15.27 55.27 -5.44
CA SER A 217 16.07 54.53 -4.46
C SER A 217 15.27 54.14 -3.20
N ASN A 218 14.23 54.88 -2.84
CA ASN A 218 13.35 54.50 -1.71
C ASN A 218 12.65 53.18 -1.93
N TYR A 219 12.42 52.81 -3.19
CA TYR A 219 11.73 51.55 -3.55
C TYR A 219 12.69 50.42 -3.91
N ALA A 220 14.00 50.66 -3.99
CA ALA A 220 15.01 49.72 -4.44
C ALA A 220 14.97 48.39 -3.70
N ASN A 221 14.94 48.46 -2.36
CA ASN A 221 14.92 47.25 -1.51
C ASN A 221 13.65 46.44 -1.71
N GLN A 222 12.52 47.11 -1.85
CA GLN A 222 11.22 46.43 -2.05
C GLN A 222 11.17 45.78 -3.44
N PHE A 223 11.61 46.49 -4.47
CA PHE A 223 11.68 45.98 -5.85
C PHE A 223 12.58 44.75 -5.93
N ASN A 224 13.83 44.82 -5.45
CA ASN A 224 14.77 43.70 -5.47
C ASN A 224 14.26 42.52 -4.66
N LYS A 225 13.66 42.76 -3.50
CA LYS A 225 13.06 41.71 -2.67
C LYS A 225 11.93 40.99 -3.41
N LEU A 226 10.99 41.74 -4.00
CA LEU A 226 9.87 41.18 -4.75
C LEU A 226 10.34 40.40 -5.98
N SER A 227 11.26 40.94 -6.76
CA SER A 227 11.82 40.28 -7.94
C SER A 227 12.45 38.92 -7.58
N ASN A 228 13.28 38.90 -6.54
CA ASN A 228 13.91 37.65 -6.09
C ASN A 228 12.89 36.65 -5.53
N LEU A 229 11.85 37.12 -4.81
CA LEU A 229 10.80 36.24 -4.28
C LEU A 229 9.93 35.66 -5.39
N ILE A 230 9.60 36.44 -6.42
CA ILE A 230 8.85 36.01 -7.59
C ILE A 230 9.64 34.94 -8.34
N GLU A 231 10.93 35.15 -8.59
CA GLU A 231 11.81 34.17 -9.25
C GLU A 231 11.82 32.85 -8.48
N ALA A 232 12.08 32.89 -7.18
CA ALA A 232 12.06 31.70 -6.31
C ALA A 232 10.67 31.03 -6.25
N ALA A 233 9.59 31.81 -6.34
CA ALA A 233 8.22 31.28 -6.37
C ALA A 233 7.92 30.57 -7.69
N TYR A 234 8.38 31.08 -8.83
CA TYR A 234 8.25 30.39 -10.12
C TYR A 234 9.04 29.07 -10.18
N GLU A 235 10.27 29.05 -9.62
CA GLU A 235 11.01 27.79 -9.50
C GLU A 235 10.24 26.75 -8.66
N ARG A 236 9.66 27.20 -7.54
CA ARG A 236 8.83 26.35 -6.67
C ARG A 236 7.56 25.89 -7.38
N GLU A 237 6.90 26.77 -8.15
CA GLU A 237 5.73 26.42 -8.96
C GLU A 237 6.06 25.32 -9.98
N ALA A 238 7.18 25.44 -10.70
CA ALA A 238 7.61 24.43 -11.67
C ALA A 238 7.80 23.05 -11.03
N ILE A 239 8.41 22.99 -9.84
CA ILE A 239 8.57 21.76 -9.07
C ILE A 239 7.22 21.18 -8.63
N LEU A 240 6.32 22.03 -8.10
CA LEU A 240 5.00 21.60 -7.64
C LEU A 240 4.12 21.16 -8.79
N LYS A 241 4.19 21.81 -9.94
CA LYS A 241 3.48 21.40 -11.15
C LYS A 241 3.93 20.04 -11.63
N LYS A 242 5.25 19.79 -11.65
CA LYS A 242 5.78 18.46 -11.95
C LYS A 242 5.23 17.42 -10.98
N ARG A 243 5.25 17.67 -9.66
CA ARG A 243 4.71 16.77 -8.65
C ARG A 243 3.22 16.51 -8.84
N PHE A 244 2.44 17.56 -9.14
CA PHE A 244 1.01 17.43 -9.42
C PHE A 244 0.75 16.48 -10.60
N GLU A 245 1.47 16.63 -11.72
CA GLU A 245 1.31 15.75 -12.89
C GLU A 245 1.69 14.29 -12.55
N LEU A 246 2.74 14.07 -11.74
CA LEU A 246 3.12 12.74 -11.28
C LEU A 246 2.01 12.08 -10.43
N MET A 247 1.49 12.83 -9.44
CA MET A 247 0.42 12.32 -8.57
C MET A 247 -0.89 12.09 -9.35
N LYS A 248 -1.16 12.91 -10.36
CA LYS A 248 -2.30 12.74 -11.26
C LYS A 248 -2.17 11.44 -12.05
N LEU A 249 -1.00 11.17 -12.61
CA LEU A 249 -0.75 9.92 -13.33
C LEU A 249 -0.95 8.69 -12.42
N ASP A 250 -0.45 8.75 -11.19
CA ASP A 250 -0.62 7.67 -10.21
C ASP A 250 -2.08 7.44 -9.81
N ALA A 251 -2.87 8.51 -9.71
CA ALA A 251 -4.28 8.42 -9.36
C ALA A 251 -5.16 7.91 -10.52
N GLU A 252 -4.79 8.21 -11.77
CA GLU A 252 -5.53 7.83 -12.97
C GLU A 252 -5.15 6.45 -13.51
N THR A 253 -3.96 5.93 -13.17
CA THR A 253 -3.47 4.65 -13.68
C THR A 253 -3.84 3.50 -12.76
N GLN A 254 -4.54 2.51 -13.31
CA GLN A 254 -4.85 1.27 -12.61
C GLN A 254 -3.84 0.19 -13.01
N MET A 255 -3.12 -0.34 -12.04
CA MET A 255 -2.27 -1.52 -12.22
C MET A 255 -2.71 -2.63 -11.26
N PRO A 256 -2.71 -3.90 -11.71
CA PRO A 256 -3.01 -5.00 -10.80
C PRO A 256 -1.97 -5.05 -9.69
N SER A 257 -2.41 -5.34 -8.48
CA SER A 257 -1.53 -5.49 -7.31
C SER A 257 -0.91 -6.88 -7.20
N ALA A 258 -1.38 -7.81 -8.03
CA ALA A 258 -0.87 -9.19 -8.09
C ALA A 258 -1.03 -9.79 -9.48
N PHE A 259 -0.09 -10.66 -9.85
CA PHE A 259 -0.18 -11.56 -11.00
C PHE A 259 -0.53 -12.96 -10.52
N VAL A 260 -1.65 -13.49 -10.97
CA VAL A 260 -2.01 -14.89 -10.74
C VAL A 260 -1.24 -15.76 -11.73
N VAL A 261 -0.38 -16.63 -11.19
CA VAL A 261 0.43 -17.57 -11.98
C VAL A 261 -0.36 -18.84 -12.22
N ASP A 262 -1.05 -19.32 -11.18
CA ASP A 262 -1.82 -20.55 -11.23
C ASP A 262 -3.15 -20.35 -10.52
N TYR A 263 -4.24 -20.51 -11.27
CA TYR A 263 -5.59 -20.42 -10.73
C TYR A 263 -5.96 -21.72 -10.01
N ALA A 264 -6.70 -21.59 -8.91
CA ALA A 264 -7.22 -22.73 -8.21
C ALA A 264 -8.21 -23.49 -9.10
N ALA A 265 -8.00 -24.81 -9.21
CA ALA A 265 -8.90 -25.75 -9.87
C ALA A 265 -9.53 -26.70 -8.83
N PRO A 266 -10.73 -27.22 -9.11
CA PRO A 266 -11.35 -28.24 -8.26
C PRO A 266 -10.43 -29.46 -8.12
N ALA A 267 -10.15 -29.86 -6.88
CA ALA A 267 -9.27 -30.99 -6.61
C ALA A 267 -9.95 -32.33 -6.90
N ASP A 268 -9.28 -33.21 -7.66
CA ASP A 268 -9.78 -34.57 -7.96
C ASP A 268 -9.68 -35.52 -6.76
N LYS A 269 -8.80 -35.21 -5.79
CA LYS A 269 -8.55 -36.06 -4.64
C LYS A 269 -8.73 -35.29 -3.34
N LYS A 270 -9.30 -35.98 -2.33
CA LYS A 270 -9.41 -35.41 -0.99
C LYS A 270 -8.04 -35.15 -0.36
N SER A 271 -7.95 -34.06 0.37
CA SER A 271 -6.77 -33.67 1.14
C SER A 271 -6.83 -34.17 2.60
N LYS A 272 -8.02 -34.16 3.20
CA LYS A 272 -8.29 -34.59 4.58
C LYS A 272 -9.54 -35.48 4.61
N PRO A 273 -9.69 -36.39 5.62
CA PRO A 273 -8.66 -36.84 6.57
C PRO A 273 -7.67 -37.81 5.90
N ILE A 274 -6.41 -37.80 6.38
CA ILE A 274 -5.42 -38.83 6.01
C ILE A 274 -5.68 -40.08 6.84
N ARG A 275 -6.62 -40.95 6.41
CA ARG A 275 -7.17 -42.04 7.18
C ARG A 275 -6.11 -43.00 7.72
N TRP A 276 -5.13 -43.41 6.92
CA TRP A 276 -4.08 -44.31 7.35
C TRP A 276 -3.23 -43.72 8.48
N LEU A 277 -2.97 -42.40 8.46
CA LEU A 277 -2.19 -41.72 9.50
C LEU A 277 -2.94 -41.72 10.84
N ILE A 278 -4.25 -41.51 10.82
CA ILE A 278 -5.09 -41.54 12.03
C ILE A 278 -5.01 -42.93 12.68
N VAL A 279 -5.11 -43.99 11.86
CA VAL A 279 -5.02 -45.37 12.37
C VAL A 279 -3.63 -45.68 12.96
N VAL A 280 -2.55 -45.30 12.24
CA VAL A 280 -1.18 -45.51 12.72
C VAL A 280 -0.93 -44.78 14.04
N MET A 281 -1.33 -43.51 14.13
CA MET A 281 -1.15 -42.70 15.34
C MET A 281 -1.97 -43.24 16.51
N SER A 282 -3.18 -43.73 16.27
CA SER A 282 -4.03 -44.32 17.29
C SER A 282 -3.42 -45.63 17.83
N VAL A 283 -2.91 -46.51 16.96
CA VAL A 283 -2.23 -47.74 17.36
C VAL A 283 -0.95 -47.44 18.14
N ALA A 284 -0.12 -46.47 17.65
CA ALA A 284 1.10 -46.10 18.34
C ALA A 284 0.82 -45.51 19.74
N SER A 285 -0.16 -44.64 19.88
CA SER A 285 -0.57 -44.05 21.17
C SER A 285 -1.06 -45.14 22.13
N THR A 286 -1.83 -46.13 21.64
CA THR A 286 -2.33 -47.25 22.46
C THR A 286 -1.18 -48.15 22.93
N LEU A 287 -0.17 -48.40 22.09
CA LEU A 287 1.01 -49.18 22.48
C LEU A 287 1.84 -48.46 23.54
N VAL A 288 2.08 -47.16 23.38
CA VAL A 288 2.79 -46.37 24.39
C VAL A 288 2.03 -46.38 25.73
N PHE A 289 0.72 -46.18 25.70
CA PHE A 289 -0.10 -46.23 26.90
C PHE A 289 -0.07 -47.59 27.58
N ALA A 290 -0.14 -48.70 26.82
CA ALA A 290 -0.03 -50.03 27.34
C ALA A 290 1.33 -50.31 27.99
N LEU A 291 2.41 -49.82 27.39
CA LEU A 291 3.76 -49.93 27.96
C LEU A 291 3.88 -49.19 29.30
N LEU A 292 3.37 -47.96 29.34
CA LEU A 292 3.39 -47.15 30.58
C LEU A 292 2.56 -47.80 31.71
N THR A 293 1.42 -48.38 31.38
CA THR A 293 0.59 -49.09 32.37
C THR A 293 1.25 -50.35 32.88
N LEU A 294 1.97 -51.10 32.04
CA LEU A 294 2.75 -52.29 32.47
C LEU A 294 3.91 -51.86 33.39
N LEU A 295 4.67 -50.86 33.04
CA LEU A 295 5.77 -50.33 33.87
C LEU A 295 5.26 -49.80 35.23
N ALA A 296 4.12 -49.10 35.24
CA ALA A 296 3.51 -48.63 36.48
C ALA A 296 3.02 -49.79 37.37
N ALA A 297 2.44 -50.86 36.77
CA ALA A 297 1.99 -52.02 37.49
C ALA A 297 3.18 -52.85 38.06
N GLU A 298 4.30 -52.92 37.37
CA GLU A 298 5.53 -53.57 37.82
C GLU A 298 6.15 -52.81 39.01
N ASN A 299 6.29 -51.50 38.91
CA ASN A 299 6.75 -50.66 40.01
C ASN A 299 5.88 -50.72 41.28
N LEU A 300 4.56 -50.80 41.10
CA LEU A 300 3.64 -50.98 42.25
C LEU A 300 3.73 -52.36 42.92
N LYS A 301 4.02 -53.42 42.14
CA LYS A 301 4.28 -54.75 42.68
C LYS A 301 5.60 -54.75 43.47
N ASP A 302 6.63 -54.17 42.97
CA ASP A 302 7.92 -54.14 43.67
C ASP A 302 7.85 -53.30 44.95
N SER A 303 7.07 -52.22 44.95
CA SER A 303 6.81 -51.39 46.13
C SER A 303 5.91 -52.08 47.20
N SER A 304 5.12 -53.08 46.84
CA SER A 304 4.27 -53.85 47.77
C SER A 304 4.95 -55.10 48.31
N ALA A 305 6.13 -55.46 47.77
CA ALA A 305 6.93 -56.64 48.20
C ALA A 305 8.13 -56.24 49.08
N ALA A 306 8.38 -54.95 49.28
CA ALA A 306 9.35 -54.37 50.21
C ALA A 306 8.65 -53.84 51.48
#